data_802a6e4f42b74af7066c3cceb4b792b7
#
_entry.id   802a6e4f42b74af7066c3cceb4b792b7
#
_cell.length_a   1.000
_cell.length_b   1.000
_cell.length_c   1.000
_cell.angle_alpha   90.00
_cell.angle_beta   90.00
_cell.angle_gamma   90.00
#
_symmetry.space_group_name_H-M   'P 1'
#
loop_
_entity.id
_entity.type
_entity.pdbx_description
1 polymer ?
#
loop_
_entity_poly.entity_id
_entity_poly.type
_entity_poly.pdbx_seq_one_letter_code
_entity_poly.pdbx_strand_id
1 'polypeptide(L)'
;MKEIVSWQDIEDYINAVNNLYKNKDITGVYGIPRGGLIFATILSHKMNIPLLLAPKENCIIIDDICDTGESLLHYYKDSSGTKTNKYHITTMYYKKNNLVKPEYYLKEKEDKWVVYPWEEN
;
A
#
# COMPACT_ATOMS: atom_id res chain seq x y z
N MET A 1 17.34 16.31 3.04
CA MET A 1 17.75 15.00 3.60
C MET A 1 16.94 13.88 2.95
N LYS A 2 17.56 12.74 2.72
CA LYS A 2 16.93 11.61 2.06
C LYS A 2 16.85 10.40 2.98
N GLU A 3 15.79 9.63 2.86
CA GLU A 3 15.69 8.30 3.45
C GLU A 3 15.79 7.29 2.33
N ILE A 4 16.84 6.49 2.34
CA ILE A 4 17.11 5.50 1.29
C ILE A 4 16.49 4.18 1.70
N VAL A 5 15.59 3.66 0.86
CA VAL A 5 14.91 2.38 1.08
C VAL A 5 15.71 1.29 0.37
N SER A 6 16.03 0.22 1.09
CA SER A 6 16.73 -0.93 0.53
C SER A 6 15.73 -1.99 0.05
N TRP A 7 16.21 -2.94 -0.75
CA TRP A 7 15.40 -4.11 -1.12
C TRP A 7 15.03 -4.94 0.11
N GLN A 8 15.88 -4.96 1.14
CA GLN A 8 15.56 -5.64 2.39
C GLN A 8 14.37 -4.98 3.09
N ASP A 9 14.31 -3.64 3.07
CA ASP A 9 13.18 -2.91 3.65
C ASP A 9 11.88 -3.26 2.91
N ILE A 10 11.94 -3.38 1.58
CA ILE A 10 10.80 -3.79 0.77
C ILE A 10 10.36 -5.20 1.16
N GLU A 11 11.30 -6.12 1.29
CA GLU A 11 11.00 -7.50 1.67
C GLU A 11 10.37 -7.58 3.06
N ASP A 12 10.88 -6.81 4.02
CA ASP A 12 10.32 -6.75 5.36
C ASP A 12 8.87 -6.28 5.34
N TYR A 13 8.57 -5.26 4.55
CA TYR A 13 7.21 -4.78 4.39
C TYR A 13 6.30 -5.82 3.77
N ILE A 14 6.72 -6.43 2.67
CA ILE A 14 5.94 -7.46 1.98
C ILE A 14 5.67 -8.65 2.89
N ASN A 15 6.67 -9.09 3.66
CA ASN A 15 6.50 -10.19 4.61
C ASN A 15 5.50 -9.85 5.71
N ALA A 16 5.52 -8.61 6.21
CA ALA A 16 4.56 -8.15 7.21
C ALA A 16 3.13 -8.14 6.66
N VAL A 17 2.94 -7.65 5.44
CA VAL A 17 1.64 -7.64 4.76
C VAL A 17 1.14 -9.06 4.54
N ASN A 18 2.01 -9.95 4.07
CA ASN A 18 1.66 -11.35 3.89
C ASN A 18 1.19 -11.98 5.21
N ASN A 19 1.93 -11.77 6.29
CA ASN A 19 1.57 -12.32 7.60
C ASN A 19 0.23 -11.80 8.11
N LEU A 20 -0.06 -10.54 7.82
CA LEU A 20 -1.33 -9.91 8.24
C LEU A 20 -2.53 -10.49 7.50
N TYR A 21 -2.39 -10.76 6.21
CA TYR A 21 -3.53 -11.10 5.35
C TYR A 21 -3.59 -12.57 4.90
N LYS A 22 -2.59 -13.39 5.17
CA LYS A 22 -2.50 -14.77 4.64
C LYS A 22 -3.67 -15.68 5.01
N ASN A 23 -4.36 -15.39 6.11
CA ASN A 23 -5.49 -16.19 6.58
C ASN A 23 -6.83 -15.51 6.33
N LYS A 24 -6.86 -14.47 5.50
CA LYS A 24 -8.08 -13.76 5.13
C LYS A 24 -8.48 -14.09 3.69
N ASP A 25 -9.75 -13.91 3.38
CA ASP A 25 -10.27 -14.12 2.02
C ASP A 25 -9.91 -12.94 1.13
N ILE A 26 -8.68 -12.93 0.62
CA ILE A 26 -8.18 -11.87 -0.24
C ILE A 26 -8.39 -12.26 -1.69
N THR A 27 -9.07 -11.38 -2.44
CA THR A 27 -9.42 -11.64 -3.84
C THR A 27 -8.29 -11.32 -4.82
N GLY A 28 -7.30 -10.56 -4.38
CA GLY A 28 -6.16 -10.17 -5.20
C GLY A 28 -5.50 -8.93 -4.65
N VAL A 29 -4.54 -8.39 -5.39
CA VAL A 29 -3.87 -7.15 -5.01
C VAL A 29 -3.89 -6.16 -6.17
N TYR A 30 -4.26 -4.92 -5.86
CA TYR A 30 -4.24 -3.80 -6.80
C TYR A 30 -3.21 -2.79 -6.33
N GLY A 31 -2.25 -2.46 -7.19
CA GLY A 31 -1.24 -1.44 -6.91
C GLY A 31 -1.63 -0.11 -7.52
N ILE A 32 -1.60 0.94 -6.71
CA ILE A 32 -1.87 2.28 -7.22
C ILE A 32 -0.70 2.73 -8.08
N PRO A 33 -0.94 3.02 -9.38
CA PRO A 33 0.13 3.44 -10.26
C PRO A 33 0.75 4.77 -9.80
N ARG A 34 2.04 4.93 -10.00
CA ARG A 34 2.97 3.90 -10.48
C ARG A 34 3.69 3.19 -9.34
N GLY A 35 3.94 3.89 -8.21
CA GLY A 35 4.70 3.34 -7.09
C GLY A 35 4.15 2.04 -6.54
N GLY A 36 2.84 1.96 -6.41
CA GLY A 36 2.19 0.78 -5.86
C GLY A 36 2.27 -0.47 -6.74
N LEU A 37 2.50 -0.30 -8.05
CA LEU A 37 2.55 -1.43 -8.97
C LEU A 37 3.70 -2.39 -8.67
N ILE A 38 4.85 -1.86 -8.28
CA ILE A 38 6.01 -2.70 -7.95
C ILE A 38 5.72 -3.53 -6.71
N PHE A 39 5.18 -2.90 -5.67
CA PHE A 39 4.76 -3.58 -4.45
C PHE A 39 3.70 -4.65 -4.73
N ALA A 40 2.71 -4.31 -5.55
CA ALA A 40 1.61 -5.24 -5.88
C ALA A 40 2.13 -6.48 -6.60
N THR A 41 3.06 -6.31 -7.53
CA THR A 41 3.66 -7.43 -8.25
C THR A 41 4.40 -8.38 -7.30
N ILE A 42 5.21 -7.81 -6.41
CA ILE A 42 5.96 -8.60 -5.43
C ILE A 42 5.00 -9.34 -4.48
N LEU A 43 3.99 -8.63 -3.98
CA LEU A 43 3.02 -9.21 -3.06
C LEU A 43 2.18 -10.31 -3.72
N SER A 44 1.80 -10.11 -4.99
CA SER A 44 1.08 -11.12 -5.77
C SER A 44 1.85 -12.43 -5.83
N HIS A 45 3.16 -12.36 -6.07
CA HIS A 45 4.03 -13.53 -6.05
C HIS A 45 4.12 -14.15 -4.65
N LYS A 46 4.32 -13.31 -3.64
CA LYS A 46 4.51 -13.79 -2.26
C LYS A 46 3.28 -14.52 -1.73
N MET A 47 2.10 -13.98 -1.99
CA MET A 47 0.84 -14.54 -1.50
C MET A 47 0.19 -15.52 -2.47
N ASN A 48 0.70 -15.61 -3.69
CA ASN A 48 0.10 -16.39 -4.76
C ASN A 48 -1.37 -15.99 -5.00
N ILE A 49 -1.61 -14.70 -5.12
CA ILE A 49 -2.92 -14.12 -5.39
C ILE A 49 -2.88 -13.32 -6.69
N PRO A 50 -4.04 -13.13 -7.36
CA PRO A 50 -4.06 -12.38 -8.63
C PRO A 50 -3.56 -10.95 -8.50
N LEU A 51 -2.79 -10.50 -9.51
CA LEU A 51 -2.50 -9.08 -9.69
C LEU A 51 -3.66 -8.46 -10.46
N LEU A 52 -4.36 -7.53 -9.81
CA LEU A 52 -5.57 -6.95 -10.37
C LEU A 52 -5.26 -5.67 -11.17
N LEU A 53 -6.01 -5.47 -12.26
CA LEU A 53 -5.93 -4.25 -13.07
C LEU A 53 -6.86 -3.15 -12.56
N ALA A 54 -7.81 -3.51 -11.71
CA ALA A 54 -8.74 -2.58 -11.07
C ALA A 54 -9.13 -3.14 -9.71
N PRO A 55 -9.52 -2.29 -8.75
CA PRO A 55 -9.94 -2.76 -7.43
C PRO A 55 -11.15 -3.69 -7.50
N LYS A 56 -11.17 -4.67 -6.63
CA LYS A 56 -12.22 -5.66 -6.47
C LYS A 56 -12.53 -5.79 -4.99
N GLU A 57 -13.77 -6.04 -4.63
CA GLU A 57 -14.12 -6.21 -3.22
C GLU A 57 -13.24 -7.26 -2.55
N ASN A 58 -12.80 -6.98 -1.34
CA ASN A 58 -11.88 -7.79 -0.53
C ASN A 58 -10.47 -7.93 -1.10
N CYS A 59 -10.07 -7.05 -2.03
CA CYS A 59 -8.69 -7.02 -2.47
C CYS A 59 -7.83 -6.17 -1.53
N ILE A 60 -6.51 -6.38 -1.63
CA ILE A 60 -5.53 -5.48 -1.01
C ILE A 60 -5.27 -4.35 -2.00
N ILE A 61 -5.35 -3.10 -1.53
CA ILE A 61 -4.89 -1.93 -2.28
C ILE A 61 -3.59 -1.49 -1.65
N ILE A 62 -2.53 -1.46 -2.45
CA ILE A 62 -1.18 -1.17 -1.96
C ILE A 62 -0.58 0.02 -2.70
N ASP A 63 0.11 0.87 -1.94
CA ASP A 63 0.85 2.01 -2.48
C ASP A 63 2.15 2.18 -1.69
N ASP A 64 3.03 3.02 -2.21
CA ASP A 64 4.31 3.27 -1.59
C ASP A 64 4.20 4.19 -0.37
N ILE A 65 3.46 5.29 -0.49
CA ILE A 65 3.33 6.31 0.57
C ILE A 65 1.89 6.80 0.66
N CYS A 66 1.40 6.91 1.89
CA CYS A 66 0.19 7.70 2.19
C CYS A 66 0.65 9.05 2.74
N ASP A 67 0.83 10.03 1.86
CA ASP A 67 1.35 11.36 2.21
C ASP A 67 0.22 12.34 2.55
N THR A 68 -0.58 12.73 1.57
CA THR A 68 -1.75 13.59 1.79
C THR A 68 -3.03 12.78 2.02
N GLY A 69 -3.06 11.55 1.52
CA GLY A 69 -4.23 10.69 1.55
C GLY A 69 -5.20 10.93 0.40
N GLU A 70 -4.94 11.90 -0.48
CA GLU A 70 -5.85 12.23 -1.59
C GLU A 70 -6.04 11.07 -2.56
N SER A 71 -4.97 10.39 -2.93
CA SER A 71 -5.03 9.26 -3.87
C SER A 71 -5.75 8.05 -3.30
N LEU A 72 -5.83 7.94 -1.97
CA LEU A 72 -6.47 6.82 -1.30
C LEU A 72 -7.91 7.09 -0.89
N LEU A 73 -8.29 8.37 -0.81
CA LEU A 73 -9.55 8.77 -0.19
C LEU A 73 -10.77 8.08 -0.81
N HIS A 74 -10.82 7.97 -2.13
CA HIS A 74 -11.97 7.36 -2.81
C HIS A 74 -12.09 5.85 -2.60
N TYR A 75 -11.03 5.20 -2.10
CA TYR A 75 -11.10 3.78 -1.72
C TYR A 75 -11.65 3.59 -0.30
N TYR A 76 -11.62 4.66 0.51
CA TYR A 76 -12.16 4.64 1.87
C TYR A 76 -13.62 5.05 1.93
N LYS A 77 -14.10 5.82 0.95
CA LYS A 77 -15.46 6.36 0.93
C LYS A 77 -16.17 5.98 -0.35
N ASP A 78 -17.48 5.74 -0.25
CA ASP A 78 -18.32 5.53 -1.42
C ASP A 78 -18.68 6.88 -2.06
N SER A 79 -19.51 6.84 -3.12
CA SER A 79 -19.91 8.05 -3.85
C SER A 79 -20.73 9.03 -3.01
N SER A 80 -21.33 8.56 -1.90
CA SER A 80 -22.09 9.41 -0.97
C SER A 80 -21.21 10.03 0.11
N GLY A 81 -19.91 9.69 0.14
CA GLY A 81 -18.98 10.15 1.18
C GLY A 81 -18.98 9.28 2.42
N THR A 82 -19.70 8.18 2.43
CA THR A 82 -19.75 7.26 3.56
C THR A 82 -18.54 6.33 3.55
N LYS A 83 -17.92 6.13 4.72
CA LYS A 83 -16.78 5.22 4.86
C LYS A 83 -17.19 3.80 4.49
N THR A 84 -16.36 3.13 3.72
CA THR A 84 -16.57 1.74 3.30
C THR A 84 -15.42 0.84 3.72
N ASN A 85 -15.70 -0.45 3.93
CA ASN A 85 -14.71 -1.48 4.27
C ASN A 85 -14.55 -2.50 3.15
N LYS A 86 -14.73 -2.07 1.89
CA LYS A 86 -14.62 -2.98 0.73
C LYS A 86 -13.22 -3.50 0.50
N TYR A 87 -12.20 -2.74 0.90
CA TYR A 87 -10.81 -3.01 0.56
C TYR A 87 -9.93 -3.05 1.79
N HIS A 88 -8.79 -3.74 1.67
CA HIS A 88 -7.72 -3.72 2.65
C HIS A 88 -6.61 -2.82 2.13
N ILE A 89 -6.40 -1.68 2.76
CA ILE A 89 -5.47 -0.66 2.23
C ILE A 89 -4.20 -0.65 3.06
N THR A 90 -3.06 -0.75 2.39
CA THR A 90 -1.74 -0.72 3.03
C THR A 90 -0.76 0.12 2.23
N THR A 91 0.13 0.81 2.94
CA THR A 91 1.25 1.55 2.35
C THR A 91 2.52 1.24 3.14
N MET A 92 3.67 1.41 2.51
CA MET A 92 4.94 1.22 3.22
C MET A 92 5.19 2.37 4.19
N TYR A 93 4.92 3.59 3.77
CA TYR A 93 5.06 4.80 4.59
C TYR A 93 3.73 5.49 4.80
N TYR A 94 3.58 6.11 5.95
CA TYR A 94 2.39 6.88 6.30
C TYR A 94 2.79 8.19 6.99
N LYS A 95 2.28 9.30 6.49
CA LYS A 95 2.45 10.60 7.12
C LYS A 95 1.25 10.86 8.02
N LYS A 96 1.49 11.12 9.31
CA LYS A 96 0.44 11.40 10.29
C LYS A 96 -0.39 12.62 9.92
N ASN A 97 -1.62 12.64 10.42
CA ASN A 97 -2.54 13.79 10.29
C ASN A 97 -2.94 14.09 8.85
N ASN A 98 -3.08 13.05 8.02
CA ASN A 98 -3.63 13.22 6.70
C ASN A 98 -5.10 12.74 6.62
N LEU A 99 -5.68 12.78 5.41
CA LEU A 99 -7.10 12.50 5.19
C LEU A 99 -7.51 11.07 5.53
N VAL A 100 -6.59 10.11 5.41
CA VAL A 100 -6.87 8.69 5.63
C VAL A 100 -5.69 8.03 6.32
N LYS A 101 -5.98 6.92 7.02
CA LYS A 101 -4.95 6.11 7.65
C LYS A 101 -5.05 4.69 7.06
N PRO A 102 -3.95 4.14 6.51
CA PRO A 102 -3.96 2.77 6.01
C PRO A 102 -4.25 1.76 7.12
N GLU A 103 -4.80 0.61 6.76
CA GLU A 103 -5.00 -0.50 7.68
C GLU A 103 -3.68 -0.98 8.27
N TYR A 104 -2.62 -0.96 7.45
CA TYR A 104 -1.26 -1.28 7.87
C TYR A 104 -0.25 -0.39 7.15
N TYR A 105 0.76 0.07 7.87
CA TYR A 105 1.93 0.73 7.30
C TYR A 105 3.18 0.29 8.07
N LEU A 106 4.33 0.25 7.39
CA LEU A 106 5.57 -0.20 8.01
C LEU A 106 6.23 0.90 8.83
N LYS A 107 6.31 2.11 8.28
CA LYS A 107 7.00 3.24 8.92
C LYS A 107 6.21 4.53 8.78
N GLU A 108 6.33 5.40 9.78
CA GLU A 108 5.85 6.77 9.64
C GLU A 108 6.87 7.57 8.82
N LYS A 109 6.34 8.38 7.90
CA LYS A 109 7.17 9.26 7.08
C LYS A 109 7.52 10.51 7.86
N GLU A 110 8.81 10.81 7.96
CA GLU A 110 9.32 12.06 8.51
C GLU A 110 9.48 13.08 7.36
N ASP A 111 10.00 14.27 7.68
CA ASP A 111 10.25 15.32 6.69
C ASP A 111 11.52 15.04 5.87
N LYS A 112 11.55 13.87 5.23
CA LYS A 112 12.63 13.42 4.38
C LYS A 112 12.07 12.95 3.04
N TRP A 113 12.85 13.12 2.00
CA TRP A 113 12.51 12.56 0.69
C TRP A 113 12.82 11.06 0.70
N VAL A 114 11.80 10.25 0.49
CA VAL A 114 11.95 8.77 0.46
C VAL A 114 12.38 8.36 -0.94
N VAL A 115 13.49 7.62 -1.02
CA VAL A 115 14.03 7.12 -2.30
C VAL A 115 13.99 5.60 -2.29
N TYR A 116 13.18 5.02 -3.18
CA TYR A 116 13.05 3.57 -3.33
C TYR A 116 14.17 3.00 -4.21
N PRO A 117 14.43 1.66 -4.13
CA PRO A 117 15.56 1.06 -4.87
C PRO A 117 15.49 1.23 -6.39
N TRP A 118 14.27 1.36 -6.94
CA TRP A 118 14.08 1.54 -8.39
C TRP A 118 14.12 3.00 -8.83
N GLU A 119 14.29 3.93 -7.91
CA GLU A 119 14.36 5.36 -8.23
C GLU A 119 15.81 5.83 -8.33
N GLU A 120 16.02 6.88 -9.14
CA GLU A 120 17.31 7.53 -9.20
C GLU A 120 17.49 8.42 -7.97
N ASN A 121 18.69 8.37 -7.44
CA ASN A 121 19.04 9.08 -6.22
C ASN A 121 19.57 10.48 -6.51
#